data_b821156cdacfd4e89d3230b3e0574c5e
#
_entry.id   b821156cdacfd4e89d3230b3e0574c5e
#
_cell.length_a   1.000
_cell.length_b   1.000
_cell.length_c   1.000
_cell.angle_alpha   90.00
_cell.angle_beta   90.00
_cell.angle_gamma   90.00
#
_symmetry.space_group_name_H-M   'P 1'
#
loop_
_entity.id
_entity.type
_entity.pdbx_description
1 polymer ?
#
loop_
_entity_poly.entity_id
_entity_poly.type
_entity_poly.pdbx_seq_one_letter_code
_entity_poly.pdbx_strand_id
1 'polypeptide(L)'
;MKKKQAQKPKKYAQAQPRRKRRFTLSIFFLAVLACCGLFGYMHVQSQLVHLKQTTLYLEDLPPAMDGTTMLFVSDINIKSKAEARQTMRLFDKLEALQPDLLLLGGDYSANTLLETLNSEENASNSAAEAYVLEFIRSLSGFNAPMGKFAVRGEADVDPALNAAFMQGGVQLLTDSCATVEKNGAQLVIAGLNDSSAGLTPYSSLGGYFSGDECVIAMTHNPAGYIGIRVNEARGGGTWADVVLAGHTLGGQIRVFGRNIRTMTEEESRCIAGWYYTDGLPMLVSQGLGCRDADLRFGSQSEVWLITLRRPKLPTLPDF
;
A
#
# COMPACT_ATOMS: atom_id res chain seq x y z
N MET A 1 93.48 -29.74 19.72
CA MET A 1 92.31 -29.61 18.84
C MET A 1 91.14 -29.07 19.63
N LYS A 2 90.78 -27.77 19.49
CA LYS A 2 89.69 -27.15 20.17
C LYS A 2 88.49 -27.11 19.21
N LYS A 3 87.36 -27.82 19.61
CA LYS A 3 86.10 -27.80 18.84
C LYS A 3 85.41 -26.44 19.04
N LYS A 4 85.15 -25.72 17.92
CA LYS A 4 84.30 -24.55 17.93
C LYS A 4 82.84 -24.99 18.02
N GLN A 5 82.14 -24.56 19.08
CA GLN A 5 80.71 -24.69 19.17
C GLN A 5 80.02 -23.68 18.25
N ALA A 6 79.15 -24.18 17.40
CA ALA A 6 78.32 -23.34 16.50
C ALA A 6 77.16 -22.73 17.31
N GLN A 7 77.10 -21.39 17.36
CA GLN A 7 75.96 -20.66 17.90
C GLN A 7 74.74 -20.83 17.01
N LYS A 8 73.61 -21.31 17.58
CA LYS A 8 72.27 -21.34 16.90
C LYS A 8 71.78 -19.91 16.68
N PRO A 9 71.18 -19.61 15.50
CA PRO A 9 70.63 -18.29 15.27
C PRO A 9 69.42 -18.03 16.16
N LYS A 10 69.38 -16.86 16.83
CA LYS A 10 68.23 -16.35 17.58
C LYS A 10 67.06 -16.10 16.61
N LYS A 11 65.95 -16.87 16.75
CA LYS A 11 64.70 -16.56 16.09
C LYS A 11 64.16 -15.23 16.62
N TYR A 12 64.24 -14.18 15.83
CA TYR A 12 63.53 -12.95 16.10
C TYR A 12 62.01 -13.24 16.02
N ALA A 13 61.33 -13.22 17.13
CA ALA A 13 59.88 -13.23 17.15
C ALA A 13 59.39 -11.96 16.46
N GLN A 14 58.81 -12.11 15.28
CA GLN A 14 58.14 -11.00 14.58
C GLN A 14 57.02 -10.52 15.49
N ALA A 15 57.16 -9.33 16.08
CA ALA A 15 56.10 -8.64 16.79
C ALA A 15 55.00 -8.28 15.79
N GLN A 16 53.96 -9.06 15.79
CA GLN A 16 52.76 -8.78 14.96
C GLN A 16 52.14 -7.45 15.35
N PRO A 17 51.70 -6.63 14.43
CA PRO A 17 51.48 -5.22 14.63
C PRO A 17 50.17 -4.99 15.34
N ARG A 18 50.18 -4.62 16.63
CA ARG A 18 49.04 -4.05 17.39
C ARG A 18 48.32 -2.93 16.62
N ARG A 19 48.98 -2.27 15.68
CA ARG A 19 48.46 -1.20 14.84
C ARG A 19 47.44 -1.70 13.79
N LYS A 20 47.64 -2.86 13.18
CA LYS A 20 46.67 -3.47 12.21
C LYS A 20 45.37 -3.88 12.90
N ARG A 21 45.45 -4.41 14.12
CA ARG A 21 44.24 -4.83 14.89
C ARG A 21 43.38 -3.62 15.33
N ARG A 22 44.01 -2.49 15.70
CA ARG A 22 43.29 -1.25 16.03
C ARG A 22 42.60 -0.68 14.80
N PHE A 23 43.26 -0.71 13.64
CA PHE A 23 42.70 -0.22 12.37
C PHE A 23 41.49 -1.06 11.89
N THR A 24 41.57 -2.41 11.96
CA THR A 24 40.44 -3.30 11.65
C THR A 24 39.27 -3.12 12.62
N LEU A 25 39.51 -2.93 13.91
CA LEU A 25 38.48 -2.63 14.88
C LEU A 25 37.78 -1.29 14.59
N SER A 26 38.54 -0.25 14.22
CA SER A 26 37.95 1.05 13.84
C SER A 26 37.08 0.95 12.59
N ILE A 27 37.49 0.21 11.57
CA ILE A 27 36.66 -0.03 10.38
C ILE A 27 35.40 -0.80 10.73
N PHE A 28 35.50 -1.81 11.58
CA PHE A 28 34.35 -2.56 12.05
C PHE A 28 33.34 -1.66 12.80
N PHE A 29 33.81 -0.81 13.72
CA PHE A 29 32.94 0.13 14.43
C PHE A 29 32.31 1.15 13.47
N LEU A 30 33.04 1.66 12.50
CA LEU A 30 32.48 2.56 11.47
C LEU A 30 31.40 1.86 10.63
N ALA A 31 31.63 0.60 10.25
CA ALA A 31 30.65 -0.20 9.51
C ALA A 31 29.37 -0.42 10.35
N VAL A 32 29.51 -0.76 11.64
CA VAL A 32 28.38 -0.91 12.55
C VAL A 32 27.61 0.41 12.69
N LEU A 33 28.30 1.52 12.89
CA LEU A 33 27.66 2.84 12.96
C LEU A 33 26.92 3.19 11.66
N ALA A 34 27.51 2.89 10.51
CA ALA A 34 26.89 3.10 9.21
C ALA A 34 25.62 2.24 9.04
N CYS A 35 25.67 0.96 9.45
CA CYS A 35 24.51 0.07 9.45
C CYS A 35 23.42 0.60 10.40
N CYS A 36 23.75 0.97 11.64
CA CYS A 36 22.80 1.54 12.60
C CYS A 36 22.16 2.83 12.05
N GLY A 37 22.95 3.69 11.41
CA GLY A 37 22.47 4.91 10.77
C GLY A 37 21.50 4.62 9.60
N LEU A 38 21.82 3.61 8.78
CA LEU A 38 20.96 3.17 7.69
C LEU A 38 19.64 2.61 8.22
N PHE A 39 19.67 1.72 9.21
CA PHE A 39 18.45 1.18 9.83
C PHE A 39 17.61 2.28 10.48
N GLY A 40 18.25 3.24 11.19
CA GLY A 40 17.56 4.40 11.74
C GLY A 40 16.89 5.26 10.67
N TYR A 41 17.58 5.51 9.55
CA TYR A 41 17.02 6.21 8.40
C TYR A 41 15.81 5.47 7.82
N MET A 42 15.93 4.15 7.59
CA MET A 42 14.85 3.32 7.05
C MET A 42 13.62 3.30 7.97
N HIS A 43 13.83 3.27 9.27
CA HIS A 43 12.76 3.34 10.26
C HIS A 43 12.08 4.73 10.23
N VAL A 44 12.84 5.80 10.20
CA VAL A 44 12.27 7.16 10.08
C VAL A 44 11.44 7.28 8.78
N GLN A 45 11.94 6.75 7.66
CA GLN A 45 11.21 6.76 6.40
C GLN A 45 9.86 6.00 6.48
N SER A 46 9.79 4.92 7.23
CA SER A 46 8.53 4.18 7.42
C SER A 46 7.48 4.94 8.24
N GLN A 47 7.92 5.88 9.10
CA GLN A 47 7.03 6.70 9.94
C GLN A 47 6.58 8.00 9.26
N LEU A 48 7.27 8.43 8.20
CA LEU A 48 6.95 9.65 7.47
C LEU A 48 5.87 9.37 6.42
N VAL A 49 4.64 9.78 6.72
CA VAL A 49 3.51 9.63 5.79
C VAL A 49 3.43 10.83 4.86
N HIS A 50 3.43 10.57 3.57
CA HIS A 50 3.33 11.55 2.51
C HIS A 50 1.88 11.65 2.00
N LEU A 51 1.26 12.82 2.16
CA LEU A 51 0.00 13.12 1.50
C LEU A 51 0.30 13.45 0.02
N LYS A 52 -0.12 12.54 -0.87
CA LYS A 52 -0.10 12.75 -2.32
C LYS A 52 -1.42 13.37 -2.75
N GLN A 53 -1.35 14.40 -3.56
CA GLN A 53 -2.55 15.04 -4.11
C GLN A 53 -2.49 14.98 -5.64
N THR A 54 -3.62 14.63 -6.25
CA THR A 54 -3.73 14.56 -7.70
C THR A 54 -5.13 14.94 -8.17
N THR A 55 -5.22 15.35 -9.42
CA THR A 55 -6.49 15.55 -10.12
C THR A 55 -6.65 14.47 -11.18
N LEU A 56 -7.75 13.76 -11.13
CA LEU A 56 -8.12 12.73 -12.11
C LEU A 56 -9.25 13.26 -13.00
N TYR A 57 -9.01 13.25 -14.30
CA TYR A 57 -9.99 13.65 -15.28
C TYR A 57 -10.69 12.41 -15.82
N LEU A 58 -12.03 12.36 -15.69
CA LEU A 58 -12.88 11.27 -16.15
C LEU A 58 -13.92 11.84 -17.12
N GLU A 59 -14.01 11.23 -18.30
CA GLU A 59 -14.92 11.70 -19.36
C GLU A 59 -16.39 11.52 -18.97
N ASP A 60 -16.70 10.37 -18.36
CA ASP A 60 -18.05 9.99 -17.94
C ASP A 60 -18.45 10.54 -16.56
N LEU A 61 -17.59 11.38 -15.94
CA LEU A 61 -17.91 12.00 -14.66
C LEU A 61 -19.13 12.90 -14.76
N PRO A 62 -20.20 12.65 -14.01
CA PRO A 62 -21.37 13.54 -14.01
C PRO A 62 -21.01 14.96 -13.56
N PRO A 63 -21.63 16.01 -14.15
CA PRO A 63 -21.30 17.40 -13.81
C PRO A 63 -21.39 17.73 -12.33
N ALA A 64 -22.33 17.17 -11.59
CA ALA A 64 -22.49 17.41 -10.16
C ALA A 64 -21.40 16.75 -9.30
N MET A 65 -20.65 15.79 -9.86
CA MET A 65 -19.52 15.14 -9.23
C MET A 65 -18.19 15.87 -9.48
N ASP A 66 -18.16 16.91 -10.34
CA ASP A 66 -16.95 17.69 -10.59
C ASP A 66 -16.47 18.36 -9.30
N GLY A 67 -15.21 18.14 -8.93
CA GLY A 67 -14.61 18.60 -7.69
C GLY A 67 -14.78 17.65 -6.51
N THR A 68 -15.43 16.50 -6.67
CA THR A 68 -15.52 15.48 -5.61
C THR A 68 -14.12 14.99 -5.21
N THR A 69 -13.88 14.89 -3.92
CA THR A 69 -12.58 14.47 -3.36
C THR A 69 -12.66 13.08 -2.73
N MET A 70 -11.67 12.25 -3.02
CA MET A 70 -11.54 10.91 -2.49
C MET A 70 -10.25 10.77 -1.72
N LEU A 71 -10.31 10.31 -0.47
CA LEU A 71 -9.14 9.90 0.30
C LEU A 71 -8.96 8.40 0.13
N PHE A 72 -7.88 8.00 -0.55
CA PHE A 72 -7.53 6.60 -0.75
C PHE A 72 -6.36 6.20 0.15
N VAL A 73 -6.55 5.16 0.96
CA VAL A 73 -5.56 4.61 1.90
C VAL A 73 -5.54 3.10 1.75
N SER A 74 -4.36 2.53 1.53
CA SER A 74 -4.15 1.08 1.39
C SER A 74 -3.03 0.61 2.30
N ASP A 75 -2.97 -0.68 2.56
CA ASP A 75 -1.88 -1.35 3.27
C ASP A 75 -1.55 -0.68 4.60
N ILE A 76 -2.53 -0.57 5.48
CA ILE A 76 -2.36 0.05 6.79
C ILE A 76 -1.44 -0.79 7.68
N ASN A 77 -1.51 -2.12 7.57
CA ASN A 77 -0.58 -3.09 8.15
C ASN A 77 -0.36 -2.90 9.67
N ILE A 78 -1.42 -2.79 10.45
CA ILE A 78 -1.35 -2.65 11.92
C ILE A 78 -0.84 -3.97 12.52
N LYS A 79 0.25 -3.89 13.30
CA LYS A 79 0.86 -5.02 14.03
C LYS A 79 0.75 -4.87 15.54
N SER A 80 0.53 -3.65 16.01
CA SER A 80 0.58 -3.33 17.43
C SER A 80 -0.44 -2.28 17.84
N LYS A 81 -0.74 -2.24 19.15
CA LYS A 81 -1.61 -1.21 19.74
C LYS A 81 -1.06 0.21 19.55
N ALA A 82 0.25 0.37 19.50
CA ALA A 82 0.89 1.67 19.29
C ALA A 82 0.63 2.16 17.87
N GLU A 83 0.77 1.28 16.88
CA GLU A 83 0.48 1.59 15.48
C GLU A 83 -1.02 1.88 15.27
N ALA A 84 -1.92 1.09 15.85
CA ALA A 84 -3.36 1.37 15.78
C ALA A 84 -3.68 2.79 16.28
N ARG A 85 -3.15 3.18 17.43
CA ARG A 85 -3.33 4.53 18.00
C ARG A 85 -2.69 5.62 17.12
N GLN A 86 -1.55 5.33 16.51
CA GLN A 86 -0.90 6.26 15.57
C GLN A 86 -1.75 6.43 14.30
N THR A 87 -2.29 5.35 13.79
CA THR A 87 -3.19 5.35 12.63
C THR A 87 -4.47 6.13 12.93
N MET A 88 -5.11 5.92 14.07
CA MET A 88 -6.29 6.71 14.48
C MET A 88 -5.97 8.20 14.51
N ARG A 89 -4.87 8.61 15.15
CA ARG A 89 -4.44 10.02 15.17
C ARG A 89 -4.10 10.59 13.79
N LEU A 90 -3.64 9.74 12.86
CA LEU A 90 -3.43 10.15 11.48
C LEU A 90 -4.79 10.38 10.80
N PHE A 91 -5.75 9.48 10.97
CA PHE A 91 -7.09 9.63 10.40
C PHE A 91 -7.81 10.87 10.94
N ASP A 92 -7.65 11.22 12.23
CA ASP A 92 -8.15 12.51 12.79
C ASP A 92 -7.59 13.74 12.02
N LYS A 93 -6.32 13.67 11.57
CA LYS A 93 -5.71 14.73 10.77
C LYS A 93 -6.16 14.70 9.31
N LEU A 94 -6.36 13.51 8.75
CA LEU A 94 -6.82 13.34 7.37
C LEU A 94 -8.27 13.79 7.21
N GLU A 95 -9.10 13.66 8.23
CA GLU A 95 -10.47 14.17 8.26
C GLU A 95 -10.53 15.69 8.06
N ALA A 96 -9.52 16.42 8.55
CA ALA A 96 -9.42 17.86 8.35
C ALA A 96 -9.27 18.28 6.87
N LEU A 97 -8.95 17.33 5.96
CA LEU A 97 -8.96 17.55 4.51
C LEU A 97 -10.38 17.57 3.93
N GLN A 98 -11.38 17.19 4.72
CA GLN A 98 -12.79 17.11 4.36
C GLN A 98 -13.04 16.32 3.06
N PRO A 99 -12.56 15.06 2.96
CA PRO A 99 -12.80 14.25 1.78
C PRO A 99 -14.30 13.90 1.67
N ASP A 100 -14.83 13.94 0.45
CA ASP A 100 -16.20 13.49 0.19
C ASP A 100 -16.35 11.97 0.36
N LEU A 101 -15.30 11.23 0.01
CA LEU A 101 -15.26 9.76 0.06
C LEU A 101 -14.01 9.28 0.81
N LEU A 102 -14.15 8.21 1.60
CA LEU A 102 -13.03 7.44 2.14
C LEU A 102 -12.99 6.06 1.49
N LEU A 103 -11.87 5.73 0.84
CA LEU A 103 -11.64 4.48 0.14
C LEU A 103 -10.48 3.73 0.79
N LEU A 104 -10.72 2.51 1.26
CA LEU A 104 -9.75 1.68 1.97
C LEU A 104 -9.37 0.46 1.11
N GLY A 105 -8.10 0.39 0.73
CA GLY A 105 -7.56 -0.52 -0.28
C GLY A 105 -7.08 -1.89 0.22
N GLY A 106 -7.44 -2.32 1.44
CA GLY A 106 -7.08 -3.64 1.98
C GLY A 106 -5.76 -3.67 2.76
N ASP A 107 -5.43 -4.84 3.31
CA ASP A 107 -4.30 -5.14 4.20
C ASP A 107 -4.26 -4.23 5.43
N TYR A 108 -5.27 -4.42 6.31
CA TYR A 108 -5.39 -3.65 7.54
C TYR A 108 -4.48 -4.17 8.65
N SER A 109 -4.21 -5.48 8.68
CA SER A 109 -3.30 -6.15 9.61
C SER A 109 -2.01 -6.62 8.92
N ALA A 110 -0.96 -6.82 9.71
CA ALA A 110 0.24 -7.54 9.27
C ALA A 110 0.89 -8.25 10.47
N ASN A 111 1.67 -9.28 10.16
CA ASN A 111 2.51 -9.95 11.14
C ASN A 111 3.76 -9.13 11.43
N THR A 112 4.30 -9.25 12.64
CA THR A 112 5.64 -8.76 12.97
C THR A 112 6.70 -9.69 12.35
N LEU A 113 7.94 -9.20 12.21
CA LEU A 113 9.05 -10.02 11.71
C LEU A 113 9.25 -11.31 12.54
N LEU A 114 9.09 -11.23 13.86
CA LEU A 114 9.24 -12.38 14.76
C LEU A 114 8.12 -13.41 14.54
N GLU A 115 6.89 -12.94 14.30
CA GLU A 115 5.76 -13.80 13.98
C GLU A 115 5.95 -14.47 12.62
N THR A 116 6.36 -13.72 11.61
CA THR A 116 6.67 -14.24 10.28
C THR A 116 7.77 -15.32 10.33
N LEU A 117 8.81 -15.12 11.15
CA LEU A 117 9.90 -16.10 11.27
C LEU A 117 9.53 -17.34 12.10
N ASN A 118 8.56 -17.23 13.02
CA ASN A 118 8.15 -18.31 13.93
C ASN A 118 6.89 -19.04 13.48
N SER A 119 6.16 -18.50 12.50
CA SER A 119 4.88 -19.09 12.07
C SER A 119 5.10 -20.29 11.15
N GLU A 120 4.53 -21.40 11.53
CA GLU A 120 4.00 -22.34 10.53
C GLU A 120 2.91 -21.59 9.75
N GLU A 121 2.89 -21.69 8.48
CA GLU A 121 2.27 -20.89 7.41
C GLU A 121 0.86 -20.30 7.59
N ASN A 122 0.22 -20.29 8.75
CA ASN A 122 -1.17 -19.80 8.94
C ASN A 122 -1.51 -19.34 10.38
N ALA A 123 -0.56 -18.96 11.21
CA ALA A 123 -0.90 -18.41 12.53
C ALA A 123 -1.36 -16.96 12.38
N SER A 124 -2.68 -16.71 12.43
CA SER A 124 -3.23 -15.38 12.51
C SER A 124 -2.77 -14.70 13.81
N ASN A 125 -2.33 -13.44 13.71
CA ASN A 125 -1.98 -12.66 14.88
C ASN A 125 -3.26 -12.09 15.53
N SER A 126 -3.90 -12.88 16.40
CA SER A 126 -5.14 -12.50 17.08
C SER A 126 -5.05 -11.16 17.84
N ALA A 127 -3.86 -10.75 18.28
CA ALA A 127 -3.64 -9.47 18.94
C ALA A 127 -3.64 -8.30 17.93
N ALA A 128 -2.98 -8.45 16.78
CA ALA A 128 -3.02 -7.46 15.71
C ALA A 128 -4.43 -7.29 15.16
N GLU A 129 -5.14 -8.40 14.95
CA GLU A 129 -6.55 -8.40 14.53
C GLU A 129 -7.42 -7.57 15.48
N ALA A 130 -7.29 -7.76 16.80
CA ALA A 130 -8.06 -6.97 17.77
C ALA A 130 -7.79 -5.46 17.64
N TYR A 131 -6.56 -5.04 17.37
CA TYR A 131 -6.23 -3.62 17.18
C TYR A 131 -6.76 -3.07 15.86
N VAL A 132 -6.78 -3.89 14.80
CA VAL A 132 -7.41 -3.56 13.53
C VAL A 132 -8.91 -3.35 13.70
N LEU A 133 -9.59 -4.25 14.42
CA LEU A 133 -11.02 -4.12 14.71
C LEU A 133 -11.31 -2.83 15.49
N GLU A 134 -10.45 -2.46 16.47
CA GLU A 134 -10.56 -1.19 17.22
C GLU A 134 -10.43 0.02 16.28
N PHE A 135 -9.42 0.01 15.40
CA PHE A 135 -9.21 1.06 14.40
C PHE A 135 -10.42 1.18 13.46
N ILE A 136 -10.89 0.07 12.87
CA ILE A 136 -12.00 0.10 11.90
C ILE A 136 -13.27 0.66 12.56
N ARG A 137 -13.58 0.25 13.81
CA ARG A 137 -14.74 0.79 14.56
C ARG A 137 -14.61 2.30 14.81
N SER A 138 -13.39 2.80 15.02
CA SER A 138 -13.16 4.24 15.23
C SER A 138 -13.52 5.08 14.01
N LEU A 139 -13.57 4.49 12.82
CA LEU A 139 -13.97 5.16 11.58
C LEU A 139 -15.44 5.62 11.59
N SER A 140 -16.25 5.17 12.57
CA SER A 140 -17.61 5.71 12.78
C SER A 140 -17.61 7.23 13.00
N GLY A 141 -16.54 7.78 13.59
CA GLY A 141 -16.34 9.22 13.77
C GLY A 141 -15.79 9.95 12.56
N PHE A 142 -15.23 9.25 11.57
CA PHE A 142 -14.63 9.87 10.39
C PHE A 142 -15.71 10.37 9.43
N ASN A 143 -15.71 11.68 9.14
CA ASN A 143 -16.66 12.31 8.24
C ASN A 143 -16.22 12.18 6.78
N ALA A 144 -17.00 11.44 5.99
CA ALA A 144 -16.92 11.38 4.53
C ALA A 144 -18.38 11.34 4.02
N PRO A 145 -18.96 12.49 3.65
CA PRO A 145 -20.41 12.63 3.45
C PRO A 145 -20.97 11.78 2.31
N MET A 146 -20.17 11.40 1.33
CA MET A 146 -20.61 10.52 0.24
C MET A 146 -20.36 9.03 0.54
N GLY A 147 -19.75 8.70 1.69
CA GLY A 147 -19.57 7.33 2.13
C GLY A 147 -18.14 6.89 2.35
N LYS A 148 -18.03 5.73 2.99
CA LYS A 148 -16.76 5.04 3.30
C LYS A 148 -16.84 3.64 2.74
N PHE A 149 -15.87 3.25 1.93
CA PHE A 149 -15.84 1.96 1.22
C PHE A 149 -14.51 1.27 1.44
N ALA A 150 -14.54 -0.05 1.49
CA ALA A 150 -13.36 -0.87 1.72
C ALA A 150 -13.35 -2.10 0.81
N VAL A 151 -12.16 -2.57 0.47
CA VAL A 151 -11.92 -3.92 -0.06
C VAL A 151 -11.02 -4.68 0.90
N ARG A 152 -10.96 -6.00 0.77
CA ARG A 152 -10.02 -6.84 1.53
C ARG A 152 -8.72 -7.03 0.75
N GLY A 153 -7.61 -7.17 1.50
CA GLY A 153 -6.37 -7.74 0.99
C GLY A 153 -6.17 -9.17 1.48
N GLU A 154 -5.04 -9.77 1.11
CA GLU A 154 -4.73 -11.15 1.45
C GLU A 154 -4.57 -11.40 2.96
N ALA A 155 -4.20 -10.36 3.74
CA ALA A 155 -4.06 -10.46 5.19
C ALA A 155 -5.40 -10.34 5.94
N ASP A 156 -6.47 -9.92 5.28
CA ASP A 156 -7.75 -9.56 5.91
C ASP A 156 -8.72 -10.76 6.00
N VAL A 157 -8.27 -11.85 6.61
CA VAL A 157 -9.01 -13.12 6.65
C VAL A 157 -10.00 -13.23 7.82
N ASP A 158 -9.89 -12.38 8.85
CA ASP A 158 -10.75 -12.46 10.04
C ASP A 158 -12.23 -12.15 9.69
N PRO A 159 -13.15 -13.09 9.95
CA PRO A 159 -14.59 -12.85 9.75
C PRO A 159 -15.17 -11.69 10.59
N ALA A 160 -14.54 -11.37 11.73
CA ALA A 160 -14.97 -10.26 12.60
C ALA A 160 -14.81 -8.89 11.93
N LEU A 161 -14.00 -8.78 10.88
CA LEU A 161 -13.84 -7.56 10.07
C LEU A 161 -15.17 -7.07 9.50
N ASN A 162 -16.06 -7.98 9.05
CA ASN A 162 -17.38 -7.59 8.52
C ASN A 162 -18.20 -6.79 9.55
N ALA A 163 -18.24 -7.27 10.79
CA ALA A 163 -18.95 -6.59 11.86
C ALA A 163 -18.27 -5.28 12.26
N ALA A 164 -16.94 -5.24 12.26
CA ALA A 164 -16.19 -4.03 12.56
C ALA A 164 -16.41 -2.93 11.49
N PHE A 165 -16.37 -3.27 10.21
CA PHE A 165 -16.68 -2.36 9.11
C PHE A 165 -18.09 -1.78 9.22
N MET A 166 -19.08 -2.63 9.49
CA MET A 166 -20.46 -2.18 9.70
C MET A 166 -20.55 -1.20 10.89
N GLN A 167 -19.88 -1.49 12.02
CA GLN A 167 -19.83 -0.61 13.19
C GLN A 167 -19.08 0.70 12.91
N GLY A 168 -18.04 0.68 12.06
CA GLY A 168 -17.30 1.84 11.58
C GLY A 168 -18.05 2.68 10.54
N GLY A 169 -19.23 2.22 10.09
CA GLY A 169 -19.99 2.85 9.01
C GLY A 169 -19.25 2.78 7.67
N VAL A 170 -18.46 1.74 7.46
CA VAL A 170 -17.72 1.46 6.22
C VAL A 170 -18.39 0.31 5.50
N GLN A 171 -18.71 0.49 4.22
CA GLN A 171 -19.25 -0.58 3.40
C GLN A 171 -18.10 -1.41 2.81
N LEU A 172 -18.02 -2.67 3.22
CA LEU A 172 -17.10 -3.62 2.63
C LEU A 172 -17.66 -4.11 1.30
N LEU A 173 -16.87 -3.96 0.24
CA LEU A 173 -17.19 -4.39 -1.10
C LEU A 173 -16.41 -5.68 -1.41
N THR A 174 -17.14 -6.72 -1.78
CA THR A 174 -16.59 -8.03 -2.15
C THR A 174 -17.28 -8.46 -3.43
N ASP A 175 -16.63 -8.31 -4.57
CA ASP A 175 -17.22 -8.48 -5.92
C ASP A 175 -18.60 -7.83 -6.02
N SER A 176 -18.68 -6.61 -5.56
CA SER A 176 -19.91 -5.83 -5.45
C SER A 176 -19.66 -4.34 -5.67
N CYS A 177 -20.73 -3.59 -5.85
CA CYS A 177 -20.66 -2.16 -6.05
C CYS A 177 -21.67 -1.42 -5.15
N ALA A 178 -21.40 -0.14 -4.95
CA ALA A 178 -22.27 0.80 -4.28
C ALA A 178 -22.40 2.06 -5.15
N THR A 179 -23.59 2.61 -5.20
CA THR A 179 -23.85 3.89 -5.88
C THR A 179 -23.88 5.00 -4.85
N VAL A 180 -23.12 6.06 -5.08
CA VAL A 180 -23.14 7.29 -4.30
C VAL A 180 -23.81 8.40 -5.09
N GLU A 181 -24.58 9.24 -4.41
CA GLU A 181 -25.35 10.30 -5.05
C GLU A 181 -24.93 11.68 -4.56
N LYS A 182 -24.88 12.63 -5.49
CA LYS A 182 -24.67 14.06 -5.20
C LYS A 182 -25.50 14.90 -6.18
N ASN A 183 -26.47 15.64 -5.63
CA ASN A 183 -27.37 16.50 -6.44
C ASN A 183 -28.08 15.75 -7.59
N GLY A 184 -28.51 14.52 -7.34
CA GLY A 184 -29.20 13.67 -8.33
C GLY A 184 -28.29 13.00 -9.37
N ALA A 185 -26.97 13.22 -9.31
CA ALA A 185 -26.01 12.51 -10.13
C ALA A 185 -25.42 11.32 -9.37
N GLN A 186 -25.05 10.29 -10.09
CA GLN A 186 -24.56 9.03 -9.52
C GLN A 186 -23.10 8.77 -9.92
N LEU A 187 -22.35 8.23 -8.97
CA LEU A 187 -21.01 7.70 -9.15
C LEU A 187 -20.98 6.29 -8.54
N VAL A 188 -20.37 5.33 -9.19
CA VAL A 188 -20.30 3.96 -8.70
C VAL A 188 -18.91 3.68 -8.12
N ILE A 189 -18.90 3.09 -6.92
CA ILE A 189 -17.69 2.52 -6.32
C ILE A 189 -17.81 1.00 -6.39
N ALA A 190 -16.94 0.35 -7.14
CA ALA A 190 -16.90 -1.10 -7.26
C ALA A 190 -15.70 -1.65 -6.48
N GLY A 191 -15.90 -2.71 -5.73
CA GLY A 191 -14.85 -3.40 -4.99
C GLY A 191 -14.73 -4.85 -5.42
N LEU A 192 -13.52 -5.23 -5.82
CA LEU A 192 -13.21 -6.62 -6.17
C LEU A 192 -12.54 -7.31 -4.99
N ASN A 193 -12.83 -8.59 -4.85
CA ASN A 193 -12.13 -9.44 -3.90
C ASN A 193 -10.66 -9.63 -4.33
N ASP A 194 -9.78 -9.95 -3.39
CA ASP A 194 -8.37 -10.13 -3.73
C ASP A 194 -8.13 -11.36 -4.63
N SER A 195 -7.39 -11.16 -5.71
CA SER A 195 -7.06 -12.21 -6.68
C SER A 195 -6.07 -13.24 -6.13
N SER A 196 -5.29 -12.91 -5.11
CA SER A 196 -4.34 -13.84 -4.48
C SER A 196 -5.03 -14.99 -3.74
N ALA A 197 -6.28 -14.80 -3.33
CA ALA A 197 -7.12 -15.85 -2.75
C ALA A 197 -7.62 -16.89 -3.76
N GLY A 198 -7.22 -16.81 -5.03
CA GLY A 198 -7.52 -17.75 -6.10
C GLY A 198 -8.96 -17.62 -6.63
N LEU A 199 -9.08 -17.32 -7.91
CA LEU A 199 -10.30 -17.42 -8.71
C LEU A 199 -11.48 -16.56 -8.25
N THR A 200 -11.33 -15.26 -8.30
CA THR A 200 -12.52 -14.42 -8.42
C THR A 200 -12.92 -14.32 -9.89
N PRO A 201 -14.15 -14.68 -10.24
CA PRO A 201 -14.66 -14.37 -11.55
C PRO A 201 -14.89 -12.86 -11.63
N TYR A 202 -13.86 -12.07 -11.95
CA TYR A 202 -13.99 -10.64 -12.29
C TYR A 202 -15.07 -10.41 -13.38
N SER A 203 -15.52 -11.48 -14.00
CA SER A 203 -16.57 -11.53 -15.01
C SER A 203 -17.95 -11.10 -14.53
N SER A 204 -18.23 -11.16 -13.23
CA SER A 204 -19.58 -10.88 -12.74
C SER A 204 -19.93 -9.38 -12.74
N LEU A 205 -18.97 -8.50 -12.45
CA LEU A 205 -19.26 -7.07 -12.32
C LEU A 205 -19.42 -6.36 -13.66
N GLY A 206 -18.58 -6.64 -14.67
CA GLY A 206 -18.69 -6.01 -15.99
C GLY A 206 -20.08 -6.14 -16.60
N GLY A 207 -20.72 -7.30 -16.46
CA GLY A 207 -22.07 -7.53 -16.92
C GLY A 207 -23.18 -6.73 -16.24
N TYR A 208 -22.92 -6.02 -15.15
CA TYR A 208 -23.90 -5.13 -14.50
C TYR A 208 -23.92 -3.74 -15.11
N PHE A 209 -22.84 -3.30 -15.76
CA PHE A 209 -22.68 -1.95 -16.28
C PHE A 209 -23.02 -1.87 -17.78
N SER A 210 -23.62 -0.74 -18.18
CA SER A 210 -23.89 -0.46 -19.60
C SER A 210 -22.65 0.05 -20.33
N GLY A 211 -21.75 0.72 -19.59
CA GLY A 211 -20.59 1.45 -20.09
C GLY A 211 -20.77 2.96 -20.09
N ASP A 212 -21.93 3.47 -19.65
CA ASP A 212 -22.21 4.90 -19.52
C ASP A 212 -22.08 5.40 -18.08
N GLU A 213 -21.92 4.48 -17.13
CA GLU A 213 -21.75 4.82 -15.71
C GLU A 213 -20.31 5.21 -15.42
N CYS A 214 -20.10 6.25 -14.58
CA CYS A 214 -18.78 6.55 -14.06
C CYS A 214 -18.45 5.61 -12.88
N VAL A 215 -17.46 4.74 -13.05
CA VAL A 215 -17.13 3.67 -12.11
C VAL A 215 -15.68 3.78 -11.62
N ILE A 216 -15.51 3.91 -10.29
CA ILE A 216 -14.22 3.79 -9.64
C ILE A 216 -14.10 2.37 -9.09
N ALA A 217 -13.22 1.58 -9.69
CA ALA A 217 -12.94 0.22 -9.26
C ALA A 217 -11.81 0.18 -8.21
N MET A 218 -11.99 -0.63 -7.17
CA MET A 218 -10.99 -0.89 -6.15
C MET A 218 -10.62 -2.37 -6.17
N THR A 219 -9.34 -2.66 -6.16
CA THR A 219 -8.79 -4.01 -5.95
C THR A 219 -7.59 -3.89 -5.02
N HIS A 220 -7.37 -4.87 -4.13
CA HIS A 220 -6.16 -4.79 -3.31
C HIS A 220 -4.91 -5.04 -4.16
N ASN A 221 -4.86 -6.16 -4.87
CA ASN A 221 -3.71 -6.54 -5.70
C ASN A 221 -3.82 -5.94 -7.11
N PRO A 222 -2.80 -5.22 -7.62
CA PRO A 222 -2.80 -4.67 -8.98
C PRO A 222 -2.94 -5.72 -10.09
N ALA A 223 -2.65 -7.00 -9.82
CA ALA A 223 -2.92 -8.09 -10.77
C ALA A 223 -4.41 -8.20 -11.16
N GLY A 224 -5.32 -7.75 -10.27
CA GLY A 224 -6.75 -7.66 -10.54
C GLY A 224 -7.13 -6.76 -11.72
N TYR A 225 -6.26 -5.81 -12.06
CA TYR A 225 -6.43 -4.93 -13.22
C TYR A 225 -6.63 -5.69 -14.54
N ILE A 226 -5.95 -6.82 -14.71
CA ILE A 226 -6.11 -7.65 -15.94
C ILE A 226 -7.55 -8.14 -16.05
N GLY A 227 -8.12 -8.65 -14.94
CA GLY A 227 -9.51 -9.10 -14.92
C GLY A 227 -10.50 -8.00 -15.24
N ILE A 228 -10.28 -6.77 -14.73
CA ILE A 228 -11.13 -5.62 -15.03
C ILE A 228 -11.10 -5.27 -16.52
N ARG A 229 -9.91 -5.32 -17.13
CA ARG A 229 -9.74 -4.99 -18.56
C ARG A 229 -10.34 -6.00 -19.54
N VAL A 230 -10.28 -7.30 -19.22
CA VAL A 230 -10.77 -8.33 -20.14
C VAL A 230 -12.28 -8.56 -20.04
N ASN A 231 -12.92 -8.01 -19.02
CA ASN A 231 -14.35 -8.06 -18.84
C ASN A 231 -14.98 -6.77 -19.36
N GLU A 232 -15.83 -6.89 -20.37
CA GLU A 232 -16.48 -5.76 -21.00
C GLU A 232 -17.81 -5.42 -20.32
N ALA A 233 -18.20 -4.13 -20.37
CA ALA A 233 -19.55 -3.70 -20.10
C ALA A 233 -20.53 -4.29 -21.12
N ARG A 234 -21.83 -4.32 -20.82
CA ARG A 234 -22.87 -4.81 -21.75
C ARG A 234 -22.91 -4.04 -23.06
N GLY A 235 -22.53 -2.76 -23.03
CA GLY A 235 -22.43 -1.89 -24.22
C GLY A 235 -21.12 -2.06 -24.99
N GLY A 236 -20.20 -2.89 -24.50
CA GLY A 236 -18.82 -2.98 -24.99
C GLY A 236 -17.90 -1.99 -24.28
N GLY A 237 -16.58 -2.18 -24.43
CA GLY A 237 -15.57 -1.34 -23.78
C GLY A 237 -15.34 -1.67 -22.30
N THR A 238 -14.54 -0.85 -21.64
CA THR A 238 -14.25 -1.00 -20.21
C THR A 238 -15.45 -0.55 -19.37
N TRP A 239 -15.71 -1.29 -18.27
CA TRP A 239 -16.78 -0.95 -17.34
C TRP A 239 -16.30 -0.05 -16.19
N ALA A 240 -15.00 0.16 -16.07
CA ALA A 240 -14.40 1.02 -15.04
C ALA A 240 -13.62 2.16 -15.69
N ASP A 241 -13.67 3.35 -15.07
CA ASP A 241 -12.97 4.56 -15.52
C ASP A 241 -11.61 4.74 -14.86
N VAL A 242 -11.44 4.15 -13.70
CA VAL A 242 -10.18 4.13 -12.95
C VAL A 242 -10.11 2.94 -12.03
N VAL A 243 -8.90 2.43 -11.81
CA VAL A 243 -8.62 1.37 -10.83
C VAL A 243 -7.72 1.92 -9.74
N LEU A 244 -8.06 1.66 -8.48
CA LEU A 244 -7.24 1.97 -7.31
C LEU A 244 -6.77 0.67 -6.68
N ALA A 245 -5.45 0.52 -6.49
CA ALA A 245 -4.83 -0.68 -5.95
C ALA A 245 -3.74 -0.37 -4.90
N GLY A 246 -3.38 -1.38 -4.11
CA GLY A 246 -2.32 -1.35 -3.10
C GLY A 246 -1.34 -2.52 -3.23
N HIS A 247 -1.18 -3.31 -2.14
CA HIS A 247 -0.47 -4.59 -2.03
C HIS A 247 1.05 -4.51 -2.14
N THR A 248 1.59 -3.78 -3.09
CA THR A 248 3.01 -3.81 -3.46
C THR A 248 3.93 -3.11 -2.47
N LEU A 249 3.39 -2.21 -1.63
CA LEU A 249 4.14 -1.34 -0.72
C LEU A 249 5.23 -0.50 -1.43
N GLY A 250 5.11 -0.30 -2.74
CA GLY A 250 6.17 0.28 -3.56
C GLY A 250 7.46 -0.53 -3.52
N GLY A 251 7.38 -1.86 -3.24
CA GLY A 251 8.50 -2.75 -3.00
C GLY A 251 9.10 -2.65 -1.60
N GLN A 252 8.58 -1.82 -0.71
CA GLN A 252 8.97 -1.52 0.67
C GLN A 252 10.46 -1.21 0.86
N ILE A 253 11.38 -2.14 0.50
CA ILE A 253 12.83 -1.94 0.50
C ILE A 253 13.37 -2.22 -0.91
N ARG A 254 13.85 -1.15 -1.57
CA ARG A 254 14.41 -1.21 -2.92
C ARG A 254 15.86 -0.72 -2.91
N VAL A 255 16.76 -1.54 -3.40
CA VAL A 255 18.19 -1.20 -3.51
C VAL A 255 18.56 -1.13 -5.00
N PHE A 256 19.07 0.00 -5.44
CA PHE A 256 19.37 0.26 -6.86
C PHE A 256 18.22 -0.07 -7.82
N GLY A 257 16.97 0.28 -7.40
CA GLY A 257 15.77 0.05 -8.18
C GLY A 257 15.24 -1.40 -8.17
N ARG A 258 15.91 -2.33 -7.49
CA ARG A 258 15.47 -3.72 -7.33
C ARG A 258 14.78 -3.93 -5.98
N ASN A 259 13.68 -4.65 -5.99
CA ASN A 259 12.98 -5.05 -4.77
C ASN A 259 13.78 -6.15 -4.07
N ILE A 260 13.84 -6.08 -2.74
CA ILE A 260 14.39 -7.17 -1.92
C ILE A 260 13.36 -8.29 -1.80
N ARG A 261 12.07 -7.92 -1.67
CA ARG A 261 10.96 -8.90 -1.63
C ARG A 261 10.78 -9.54 -3.01
N THR A 262 10.51 -10.85 -3.01
CA THR A 262 10.06 -11.55 -4.20
C THR A 262 8.64 -11.08 -4.54
N MET A 263 8.43 -10.72 -5.79
CA MET A 263 7.16 -10.26 -6.34
C MET A 263 6.87 -11.07 -7.61
N THR A 264 5.61 -11.24 -7.95
CA THR A 264 5.21 -11.82 -9.24
C THR A 264 5.65 -10.90 -10.39
N GLU A 265 5.57 -11.38 -11.62
CA GLU A 265 5.90 -10.55 -12.79
C GLU A 265 4.93 -9.39 -12.94
N GLU A 266 3.64 -9.64 -12.70
CA GLU A 266 2.57 -8.64 -12.74
C GLU A 266 2.78 -7.54 -11.68
N GLU A 267 3.02 -7.91 -10.42
CA GLU A 267 3.33 -6.98 -9.34
C GLU A 267 4.59 -6.16 -9.64
N SER A 268 5.61 -6.80 -10.22
CA SER A 268 6.87 -6.13 -10.56
C SER A 268 6.71 -5.08 -11.65
N ARG A 269 5.71 -5.24 -12.52
CA ARG A 269 5.39 -4.25 -13.57
C ARG A 269 4.64 -3.04 -13.03
N CYS A 270 3.84 -3.23 -11.97
CA CYS A 270 2.96 -2.21 -11.41
C CYS A 270 3.26 -1.97 -9.92
N ILE A 271 4.48 -1.45 -9.62
CA ILE A 271 4.96 -1.33 -8.24
C ILE A 271 4.37 -0.13 -7.49
N ALA A 272 4.24 1.03 -8.15
CA ALA A 272 3.75 2.25 -7.51
C ALA A 272 3.44 3.34 -8.54
N GLY A 273 2.46 4.18 -8.23
CA GLY A 273 2.09 5.35 -9.04
C GLY A 273 1.06 5.04 -10.12
N TRP A 274 0.95 5.91 -11.10
CA TRP A 274 -0.05 5.82 -12.16
C TRP A 274 0.42 4.96 -13.32
N TYR A 275 -0.44 4.07 -13.76
CA TYR A 275 -0.29 3.24 -14.96
C TYR A 275 -1.45 3.50 -15.91
N TYR A 276 -1.13 3.58 -17.19
CA TYR A 276 -2.13 3.83 -18.26
C TYR A 276 -1.97 2.73 -19.32
N THR A 277 -2.95 1.86 -19.42
CA THR A 277 -2.97 0.80 -20.42
C THR A 277 -4.34 0.73 -21.06
N ASP A 278 -4.37 0.85 -22.39
CA ASP A 278 -5.59 0.79 -23.21
C ASP A 278 -6.72 1.72 -22.72
N GLY A 279 -6.37 2.93 -22.30
CA GLY A 279 -7.33 3.94 -21.87
C GLY A 279 -7.80 3.85 -20.42
N LEU A 280 -7.53 2.75 -19.70
CA LEU A 280 -7.91 2.60 -18.29
C LEU A 280 -6.74 2.99 -17.37
N PRO A 281 -6.84 4.08 -16.59
CA PRO A 281 -5.85 4.44 -15.60
C PRO A 281 -5.94 3.55 -14.36
N MET A 282 -4.77 3.19 -13.81
CA MET A 282 -4.65 2.52 -12.51
C MET A 282 -3.68 3.27 -11.62
N LEU A 283 -4.07 3.54 -10.38
CA LEU A 283 -3.19 4.01 -9.32
C LEU A 283 -2.81 2.85 -8.42
N VAL A 284 -1.52 2.60 -8.27
CA VAL A 284 -0.98 1.66 -7.28
C VAL A 284 -0.34 2.45 -6.15
N SER A 285 -0.93 2.39 -4.96
CA SER A 285 -0.42 3.04 -3.76
C SER A 285 0.77 2.28 -3.19
N GLN A 286 1.73 3.02 -2.64
CA GLN A 286 2.82 2.42 -1.86
C GLN A 286 2.39 2.04 -0.43
N GLY A 287 1.13 2.29 -0.06
CA GLY A 287 0.58 1.93 1.22
C GLY A 287 1.05 2.79 2.40
N LEU A 288 0.30 2.72 3.49
CA LEU A 288 0.54 3.50 4.70
C LEU A 288 1.55 2.83 5.64
N GLY A 289 1.34 1.54 5.95
CA GLY A 289 2.14 0.75 6.88
C GLY A 289 3.31 0.00 6.25
N CYS A 290 3.82 -0.98 6.95
CA CYS A 290 4.88 -1.88 6.51
C CYS A 290 4.52 -3.31 6.86
N ARG A 291 4.87 -4.27 6.01
CA ARG A 291 4.88 -5.69 6.38
C ARG A 291 6.13 -5.99 7.20
N ASP A 292 6.07 -7.00 8.05
CA ASP A 292 7.13 -7.58 8.85
C ASP A 292 7.84 -6.54 9.74
N ALA A 293 8.71 -5.72 9.19
CA ALA A 293 9.50 -4.72 9.90
C ALA A 293 9.16 -3.30 9.43
N ASP A 294 9.16 -2.34 10.38
CA ASP A 294 8.90 -0.92 10.09
C ASP A 294 10.14 -0.26 9.49
N LEU A 295 10.45 -0.69 8.27
CA LEU A 295 11.60 -0.24 7.51
C LEU A 295 11.19 0.04 6.06
N ARG A 296 11.50 1.24 5.57
CA ARG A 296 11.33 1.59 4.15
C ARG A 296 12.62 2.16 3.58
N PHE A 297 12.93 1.75 2.34
CA PHE A 297 14.05 2.28 1.59
C PHE A 297 13.73 2.29 0.09
N GLY A 298 13.79 3.45 -0.53
CA GLY A 298 13.40 3.59 -1.94
C GLY A 298 11.89 3.50 -2.21
N SER A 299 11.08 3.49 -1.15
CA SER A 299 9.62 3.61 -1.15
C SER A 299 9.18 4.54 -0.01
N GLN A 300 7.95 5.04 -0.06
CA GLN A 300 7.41 5.98 0.92
C GLN A 300 6.10 5.46 1.49
N SER A 301 5.83 5.74 2.78
CA SER A 301 4.47 5.64 3.30
C SER A 301 3.64 6.77 2.73
N GLU A 302 2.46 6.47 2.16
CA GLU A 302 1.66 7.49 1.51
C GLU A 302 0.16 7.26 1.67
N VAL A 303 -0.57 8.36 1.53
CA VAL A 303 -2.02 8.40 1.35
C VAL A 303 -2.33 9.32 0.18
N TRP A 304 -3.43 9.07 -0.53
CA TRP A 304 -3.80 9.83 -1.72
C TRP A 304 -5.08 10.61 -1.52
N LEU A 305 -5.04 11.92 -1.77
CA LEU A 305 -6.22 12.76 -1.94
C LEU A 305 -6.41 13.02 -3.44
N ILE A 306 -7.45 12.43 -4.01
CA ILE A 306 -7.75 12.46 -5.44
C ILE A 306 -8.95 13.36 -5.66
N THR A 307 -8.79 14.40 -6.48
CA THR A 307 -9.90 15.26 -6.89
C THR A 307 -10.39 14.84 -8.27
N LEU A 308 -11.66 14.49 -8.36
CA LEU A 308 -12.29 14.16 -9.64
C LEU A 308 -12.64 15.42 -10.42
N ARG A 309 -12.36 15.43 -11.72
CA ARG A 309 -12.69 16.53 -12.61
C ARG A 309 -13.20 16.02 -13.95
N ARG A 310 -14.07 16.81 -14.56
CA ARG A 310 -14.43 16.62 -15.96
C ARG A 310 -13.35 17.24 -16.86
N PRO A 311 -13.00 16.59 -17.98
CA PRO A 311 -12.19 17.25 -18.99
C PRO A 311 -12.86 18.53 -19.45
N LYS A 312 -12.11 19.62 -19.57
CA LYS A 312 -12.63 20.84 -20.22
C LYS A 312 -12.73 20.56 -21.72
N LEU A 313 -13.91 20.60 -22.26
CA LEU A 313 -14.08 20.65 -23.73
C LEU A 313 -13.28 21.84 -24.24
N PRO A 314 -12.50 21.70 -25.34
CA PRO A 314 -11.88 22.84 -25.96
C PRO A 314 -13.00 23.80 -26.38
N THR A 315 -12.95 25.05 -25.88
CA THR A 315 -13.82 26.11 -26.38
C THR A 315 -13.50 26.28 -27.85
N LEU A 316 -14.47 25.95 -28.74
CA LEU A 316 -14.34 26.32 -30.14
C LEU A 316 -14.17 27.85 -30.19
N PRO A 317 -13.21 28.37 -30.95
CA PRO A 317 -13.13 29.81 -31.15
C PRO A 317 -14.45 30.28 -31.78
N ASP A 318 -14.99 31.36 -31.23
CA ASP A 318 -16.15 32.03 -31.85
C ASP A 318 -15.75 32.45 -33.25
N PHE A 319 -16.45 31.90 -34.24
CA PHE A 319 -16.31 32.24 -35.66
C PHE A 319 -17.09 33.51 -35.97
#